data_aa9dfe4ea982c22b5c95398d0eb22c98
#
_entry.id   aa9dfe4ea982c22b5c95398d0eb22c98
#
_cell.length_a   1.000
_cell.length_b   1.000
_cell.length_c   1.000
_cell.angle_alpha   90.00
_cell.angle_beta   90.00
_cell.angle_gamma   90.00
#
_symmetry.space_group_name_H-M   'P 1'
#
loop_
_entity.id
_entity.type
_entity.pdbx_description
1 polymer ?
#
loop_
_entity_poly.entity_id
_entity_poly.type
_entity_poly.pdbx_seq_one_letter_code
_entity_poly.pdbx_strand_id
1 'polypeptide(L)'
;MTSARNAESSLDPGVMRAVRYHDFGGPPRLDRIARPEPTGDGAVIRVVATGLCRSDWHGWQGHDPDIRVLPHVPGHEFAGVVHAVGREVRRVRIGNRVVVPFVCGCGTCSWCRSGNAQVCPAQWQPGFNGPGSFAEFVAIPRADFNAVSLPTEIAFDVGASLGCRFATAYRGIVDVGAVQPGEFVAVFGCGGIGLAAVMIATSCGARVVAVDVSREALALARASGAEFAINAEADNVDEAIRGVVPTGVDVSVDAFGSAATSGAAVRSLRVQGRHVQIGLLPPAKIGDHATIPMHTVIGREIRVLGSHGMAAGAFPRMLADIESGTLDPGRFISRRITLDEAPAALMAMSDGSAPGVTIILPGAEVG
;
A
#
# COMPACT_ATOMS: atom_id res chain seq x y z
N MET A 1 6.01 -45.32 -15.42
CA MET A 1 4.86 -44.49 -15.75
C MET A 1 3.92 -44.48 -14.54
N THR A 2 4.13 -43.58 -13.60
CA THR A 2 3.29 -43.37 -12.42
C THR A 2 2.71 -41.95 -12.52
N SER A 3 1.40 -41.95 -12.76
CA SER A 3 0.55 -40.74 -12.88
C SER A 3 0.57 -39.97 -11.56
N ALA A 4 1.15 -38.76 -11.56
CA ALA A 4 0.92 -37.77 -10.51
C ALA A 4 -0.51 -37.28 -10.65
N ARG A 5 -1.41 -37.79 -9.86
CA ARG A 5 -2.75 -37.20 -9.67
C ARG A 5 -2.57 -35.93 -8.85
N ASN A 6 -2.85 -34.78 -9.50
CA ASN A 6 -3.08 -33.52 -8.81
C ASN A 6 -4.15 -33.74 -7.72
N ALA A 7 -3.78 -33.57 -6.47
CA ALA A 7 -4.71 -33.44 -5.36
C ALA A 7 -5.37 -32.04 -5.46
N GLU A 8 -6.40 -31.91 -6.31
CA GLU A 8 -7.37 -30.85 -6.17
C GLU A 8 -8.10 -31.09 -4.84
N SER A 9 -7.84 -30.24 -3.85
CA SER A 9 -8.55 -30.29 -2.57
C SER A 9 -10.05 -30.20 -2.86
N SER A 10 -10.82 -31.20 -2.43
CA SER A 10 -12.26 -31.30 -2.61
C SER A 10 -12.98 -30.26 -1.74
N LEU A 11 -12.85 -28.97 -2.12
CA LEU A 11 -13.67 -27.92 -1.55
C LEU A 11 -15.05 -27.98 -2.20
N ASP A 12 -16.09 -27.93 -1.37
CA ASP A 12 -17.45 -27.70 -1.82
C ASP A 12 -17.45 -26.50 -2.79
N PRO A 13 -17.93 -26.62 -4.04
CA PRO A 13 -17.75 -25.60 -5.08
C PRO A 13 -18.32 -24.21 -4.74
N GLY A 14 -19.09 -24.09 -3.66
CA GLY A 14 -19.67 -22.82 -3.18
C GLY A 14 -18.98 -22.23 -1.94
N VAL A 15 -17.90 -22.83 -1.41
CA VAL A 15 -17.27 -22.44 -0.14
C VAL A 15 -15.80 -22.03 -0.38
N MET A 16 -15.29 -21.08 0.41
CA MET A 16 -13.90 -20.67 0.42
C MET A 16 -13.35 -20.52 1.83
N ARG A 17 -12.03 -20.56 1.97
CA ARG A 17 -11.33 -20.19 3.20
C ARG A 17 -11.09 -18.69 3.24
N ALA A 18 -11.28 -18.08 4.42
CA ALA A 18 -11.00 -16.67 4.66
C ALA A 18 -10.59 -16.43 6.11
N VAL A 19 -9.62 -15.56 6.31
CA VAL A 19 -9.29 -15.06 7.65
C VAL A 19 -10.33 -14.04 8.05
N ARG A 20 -10.93 -14.19 9.24
CA ARG A 20 -11.91 -13.25 9.78
C ARG A 20 -11.62 -12.91 11.23
N TYR A 21 -11.94 -11.69 11.60
CA TYR A 21 -12.08 -11.32 13.00
C TYR A 21 -13.56 -11.00 13.30
N HIS A 22 -14.01 -11.44 14.46
CA HIS A 22 -15.40 -11.35 14.88
C HIS A 22 -15.62 -10.16 15.81
N ASP A 23 -14.53 -9.68 16.44
CA ASP A 23 -14.49 -8.53 17.33
C ASP A 23 -13.22 -7.74 17.05
N PHE A 24 -13.26 -6.42 17.21
CA PHE A 24 -12.05 -5.60 17.11
C PHE A 24 -11.04 -5.97 18.21
N GLY A 25 -9.79 -6.17 17.81
CA GLY A 25 -8.73 -6.65 18.70
C GLY A 25 -8.86 -8.12 19.13
N GLY A 26 -9.96 -8.79 18.79
CA GLY A 26 -10.17 -10.21 19.04
C GLY A 26 -9.33 -11.10 18.12
N PRO A 27 -9.08 -12.38 18.48
CA PRO A 27 -8.21 -13.26 17.69
C PRO A 27 -8.80 -13.55 16.31
N PRO A 28 -8.09 -13.20 15.21
CA PRO A 28 -8.51 -13.58 13.87
C PRO A 28 -8.49 -15.10 13.71
N ARG A 29 -9.38 -15.64 12.89
CA ARG A 29 -9.51 -17.09 12.65
C ARG A 29 -9.65 -17.38 11.16
N LEU A 30 -9.23 -18.56 10.75
CA LEU A 30 -9.51 -19.08 9.43
C LEU A 30 -10.90 -19.74 9.44
N ASP A 31 -11.84 -19.14 8.75
CA ASP A 31 -13.22 -19.61 8.63
C ASP A 31 -13.48 -20.18 7.23
N ARG A 32 -14.49 -21.03 7.12
CA ARG A 32 -15.09 -21.45 5.85
C ARG A 32 -16.38 -20.64 5.62
N ILE A 33 -16.42 -19.89 4.54
CA ILE A 33 -17.52 -18.99 4.21
C ILE A 33 -17.99 -19.19 2.78
N ALA A 34 -19.17 -18.72 2.44
CA ALA A 34 -19.64 -18.73 1.07
C ALA A 34 -18.71 -17.92 0.17
N ARG A 35 -18.34 -18.49 -0.99
CA ARG A 35 -17.60 -17.78 -2.02
C ARG A 35 -18.48 -16.64 -2.57
N PRO A 36 -17.93 -15.43 -2.76
CA PRO A 36 -18.70 -14.32 -3.27
C PRO A 36 -19.11 -14.52 -4.74
N GLU A 37 -20.26 -13.98 -5.11
CA GLU A 37 -20.71 -13.87 -6.48
C GLU A 37 -20.44 -12.47 -7.04
N PRO A 38 -20.16 -12.30 -8.34
CA PRO A 38 -19.95 -11.00 -8.92
C PRO A 38 -21.25 -10.19 -9.01
N THR A 39 -21.19 -8.90 -8.71
CA THR A 39 -22.27 -7.96 -9.08
C THR A 39 -22.39 -7.85 -10.61
N GLY A 40 -23.45 -7.21 -11.13
CA GLY A 40 -23.65 -7.09 -12.58
C GLY A 40 -22.44 -6.49 -13.32
N ASP A 41 -21.79 -5.47 -12.73
CA ASP A 41 -20.60 -4.78 -13.24
C ASP A 41 -19.29 -5.23 -12.60
N GLY A 42 -19.34 -6.18 -11.66
CA GLY A 42 -18.21 -6.62 -10.86
C GLY A 42 -17.52 -7.88 -11.38
N ALA A 43 -16.47 -8.26 -10.69
CA ALA A 43 -15.76 -9.54 -10.90
C ALA A 43 -15.40 -10.19 -9.56
N VAL A 44 -15.24 -11.51 -9.57
CA VAL A 44 -14.62 -12.28 -8.51
C VAL A 44 -13.21 -12.64 -8.94
N ILE A 45 -12.27 -12.31 -8.10
CA ILE A 45 -10.85 -12.60 -8.31
C ILE A 45 -10.46 -13.78 -7.42
N ARG A 46 -9.89 -14.84 -7.99
CA ARG A 46 -9.16 -15.84 -7.23
C ARG A 46 -7.84 -15.22 -6.82
N VAL A 47 -7.67 -15.03 -5.52
CA VAL A 47 -6.48 -14.39 -4.96
C VAL A 47 -5.31 -15.36 -5.07
N VAL A 48 -4.25 -14.95 -5.74
CA VAL A 48 -2.99 -15.72 -5.84
C VAL A 48 -2.01 -15.25 -4.78
N ALA A 49 -1.97 -13.94 -4.53
CA ALA A 49 -1.14 -13.34 -3.52
C ALA A 49 -1.84 -12.09 -2.92
N THR A 50 -1.65 -11.85 -1.64
CA THR A 50 -2.12 -10.65 -0.94
C THR A 50 -1.09 -10.17 0.07
N GLY A 51 -0.89 -8.85 0.14
CA GLY A 51 0.06 -8.21 1.05
C GLY A 51 -0.54 -8.04 2.45
N LEU A 52 0.26 -8.27 3.49
CA LEU A 52 -0.06 -7.90 4.87
C LEU A 52 0.44 -6.47 5.13
N CYS A 53 -0.47 -5.55 5.40
CA CYS A 53 -0.20 -4.13 5.56
C CYS A 53 -0.51 -3.65 7.00
N ARG A 54 0.14 -2.58 7.43
CA ARG A 54 -0.16 -1.94 8.73
C ARG A 54 -1.60 -1.44 8.82
N SER A 55 -2.22 -1.10 7.68
CA SER A 55 -3.62 -0.70 7.64
C SER A 55 -4.58 -1.84 7.98
N ASP A 56 -4.25 -3.11 7.65
CA ASP A 56 -5.04 -4.27 8.07
C ASP A 56 -5.04 -4.42 9.59
N TRP A 57 -3.88 -4.18 10.23
CA TRP A 57 -3.76 -4.16 11.68
C TRP A 57 -4.58 -3.02 12.31
N HIS A 58 -4.55 -1.82 11.72
CA HIS A 58 -5.38 -0.70 12.20
C HIS A 58 -6.87 -1.02 12.09
N GLY A 59 -7.29 -1.65 10.98
CA GLY A 59 -8.66 -2.11 10.79
C GLY A 59 -9.07 -3.13 11.84
N TRP A 60 -8.22 -4.14 12.08
CA TRP A 60 -8.46 -5.15 13.12
C TRP A 60 -8.54 -4.55 14.54
N GLN A 61 -7.76 -3.50 14.83
CA GLN A 61 -7.82 -2.78 16.11
C GLN A 61 -9.03 -1.83 16.24
N GLY A 62 -9.88 -1.70 15.21
CA GLY A 62 -11.04 -0.81 15.23
C GLY A 62 -10.67 0.67 15.07
N HIS A 63 -9.48 0.98 14.55
CA HIS A 63 -9.05 2.36 14.31
C HIS A 63 -9.58 2.94 13.00
N ASP A 64 -10.20 2.12 12.15
CA ASP A 64 -10.74 2.54 10.86
C ASP A 64 -12.27 2.61 10.92
N PRO A 65 -12.88 3.82 10.78
CA PRO A 65 -14.33 4.00 10.89
C PRO A 65 -15.12 3.43 9.69
N ASP A 66 -14.45 3.07 8.60
CA ASP A 66 -15.10 2.49 7.42
C ASP A 66 -15.43 1.00 7.61
N ILE A 67 -14.78 0.33 8.57
CA ILE A 67 -15.12 -1.05 8.94
C ILE A 67 -16.30 -1.06 9.92
N ARG A 68 -17.50 -1.33 9.38
CA ARG A 68 -18.77 -1.22 10.12
C ARG A 68 -19.46 -2.56 10.33
N VAL A 69 -18.99 -3.60 9.68
CA VAL A 69 -19.64 -4.93 9.69
C VAL A 69 -18.67 -5.97 10.18
N LEU A 70 -19.06 -6.69 11.23
CA LEU A 70 -18.38 -7.86 11.74
C LEU A 70 -19.28 -9.10 11.59
N PRO A 71 -18.72 -10.29 11.38
CA PRO A 71 -17.30 -10.60 11.21
C PRO A 71 -16.73 -10.04 9.90
N HIS A 72 -15.46 -9.58 9.92
CA HIS A 72 -14.82 -8.90 8.81
C HIS A 72 -13.65 -9.72 8.23
N VAL A 73 -13.48 -9.65 6.89
CA VAL A 73 -12.34 -10.22 6.15
C VAL A 73 -11.39 -9.06 5.80
N PRO A 74 -10.18 -9.00 6.36
CA PRO A 74 -9.19 -7.98 6.00
C PRO A 74 -8.50 -8.27 4.67
N GLY A 75 -7.57 -7.40 4.27
CA GLY A 75 -6.74 -7.54 3.07
C GLY A 75 -7.19 -6.62 1.93
N HIS A 76 -6.26 -5.76 1.47
CA HIS A 76 -6.55 -4.72 0.47
C HIS A 76 -5.45 -4.56 -0.59
N GLU A 77 -4.38 -5.34 -0.50
CA GLU A 77 -3.27 -5.36 -1.46
C GLU A 77 -3.21 -6.74 -2.11
N PHE A 78 -3.76 -6.94 -3.30
CA PHE A 78 -3.80 -8.27 -3.89
C PHE A 78 -3.64 -8.28 -5.39
N ALA A 79 -3.18 -9.42 -5.87
CA ALA A 79 -3.15 -9.79 -7.27
C ALA A 79 -3.68 -11.22 -7.44
N GLY A 80 -4.29 -11.50 -8.58
CA GLY A 80 -4.89 -12.79 -8.82
C GLY A 80 -5.39 -12.98 -10.24
N VAL A 81 -6.23 -13.98 -10.39
CA VAL A 81 -6.83 -14.36 -11.67
C VAL A 81 -8.33 -14.16 -11.60
N VAL A 82 -8.90 -13.52 -12.60
CA VAL A 82 -10.34 -13.34 -12.70
C VAL A 82 -11.02 -14.71 -12.78
N HIS A 83 -11.87 -15.02 -11.81
CA HIS A 83 -12.58 -16.29 -11.67
C HIS A 83 -13.99 -16.23 -12.27
N ALA A 84 -14.70 -15.12 -12.02
CA ALA A 84 -16.04 -14.90 -12.54
C ALA A 84 -16.24 -13.41 -12.84
N VAL A 85 -17.14 -13.10 -13.77
CA VAL A 85 -17.48 -11.73 -14.15
C VAL A 85 -19.00 -11.57 -14.21
N GLY A 86 -19.48 -10.39 -13.84
CA GLY A 86 -20.89 -10.02 -13.99
C GLY A 86 -21.29 -9.80 -15.44
N ARG A 87 -22.59 -9.85 -15.71
CA ARG A 87 -23.16 -9.76 -17.07
C ARG A 87 -22.89 -8.44 -17.81
N GLU A 88 -22.56 -7.38 -17.08
CA GLU A 88 -22.33 -6.03 -17.62
C GLU A 88 -20.85 -5.77 -17.90
N VAL A 89 -19.93 -6.64 -17.44
CA VAL A 89 -18.50 -6.55 -17.68
C VAL A 89 -18.18 -6.80 -19.16
N ARG A 90 -17.37 -5.93 -19.76
CA ARG A 90 -17.05 -5.95 -21.20
C ARG A 90 -15.57 -6.13 -21.53
N ARG A 91 -14.67 -5.65 -20.67
CA ARG A 91 -13.22 -5.63 -20.93
C ARG A 91 -12.50 -6.74 -20.20
N VAL A 92 -12.79 -6.90 -18.91
CA VAL A 92 -12.20 -7.93 -18.05
C VAL A 92 -12.80 -9.31 -18.41
N ARG A 93 -11.96 -10.34 -18.48
CA ARG A 93 -12.37 -11.71 -18.84
C ARG A 93 -11.88 -12.73 -17.81
N ILE A 94 -12.61 -13.82 -17.65
CA ILE A 94 -12.16 -14.98 -16.86
C ILE A 94 -10.79 -15.43 -17.36
N GLY A 95 -9.88 -15.68 -16.44
CA GLY A 95 -8.49 -16.06 -16.71
C GLY A 95 -7.52 -14.86 -16.80
N ASN A 96 -7.99 -13.61 -16.87
CA ASN A 96 -7.09 -12.47 -16.86
C ASN A 96 -6.34 -12.37 -15.53
N ARG A 97 -5.05 -12.10 -15.63
CA ARG A 97 -4.20 -11.72 -14.50
C ARG A 97 -4.45 -10.27 -14.16
N VAL A 98 -4.72 -9.97 -12.90
CA VAL A 98 -5.05 -8.59 -12.48
C VAL A 98 -4.40 -8.24 -11.15
N VAL A 99 -4.13 -6.94 -10.98
CA VAL A 99 -3.91 -6.27 -9.71
C VAL A 99 -5.03 -5.26 -9.50
N VAL A 100 -5.42 -5.03 -8.26
CA VAL A 100 -6.51 -4.12 -7.93
C VAL A 100 -6.00 -3.08 -6.93
N PRO A 101 -6.19 -1.77 -7.19
CA PRO A 101 -5.87 -0.74 -6.21
C PRO A 101 -6.79 -0.88 -4.99
N PHE A 102 -6.30 -0.53 -3.81
CA PHE A 102 -7.12 -0.60 -2.59
C PHE A 102 -8.33 0.34 -2.62
N VAL A 103 -8.31 1.37 -3.47
CA VAL A 103 -9.47 2.22 -3.71
C VAL A 103 -10.09 1.89 -5.06
N CYS A 104 -11.27 1.28 -5.04
CA CYS A 104 -12.09 1.06 -6.22
C CYS A 104 -13.06 2.23 -6.42
N GLY A 105 -12.86 3.01 -7.47
CA GLY A 105 -13.71 4.16 -7.80
C GLY A 105 -15.05 3.77 -8.40
N CYS A 106 -16.01 4.70 -8.43
CA CYS A 106 -17.31 4.47 -9.05
C CYS A 106 -17.31 4.57 -10.59
N GLY A 107 -16.25 5.11 -11.19
CA GLY A 107 -16.13 5.27 -12.65
C GLY A 107 -16.97 6.40 -13.25
N THR A 108 -17.94 6.98 -12.51
CA THR A 108 -18.96 7.90 -13.07
C THR A 108 -18.93 9.30 -12.50
N CYS A 109 -18.36 9.52 -11.29
CA CYS A 109 -18.29 10.87 -10.71
C CYS A 109 -17.20 11.72 -11.40
N SER A 110 -17.21 13.02 -11.13
CA SER A 110 -16.24 13.97 -11.69
C SER A 110 -14.80 13.59 -11.36
N TRP A 111 -14.53 13.12 -10.14
CA TRP A 111 -13.21 12.67 -9.70
C TRP A 111 -12.71 11.45 -10.48
N CYS A 112 -13.56 10.45 -10.67
CA CYS A 112 -13.21 9.29 -11.49
C CYS A 112 -12.93 9.66 -12.95
N ARG A 113 -13.77 10.54 -13.53
CA ARG A 113 -13.61 10.98 -14.92
C ARG A 113 -12.37 11.85 -15.15
N SER A 114 -11.92 12.56 -14.11
CA SER A 114 -10.67 13.35 -14.17
C SER A 114 -9.40 12.57 -13.80
N GLY A 115 -9.49 11.23 -13.65
CA GLY A 115 -8.34 10.39 -13.31
C GLY A 115 -8.00 10.33 -11.82
N ASN A 116 -8.86 10.86 -10.95
CA ASN A 116 -8.65 10.94 -9.50
C ASN A 116 -9.56 9.97 -8.73
N ALA A 117 -9.71 8.74 -9.21
CA ALA A 117 -10.58 7.73 -8.62
C ALA A 117 -10.20 7.36 -7.17
N GLN A 118 -8.94 7.57 -6.77
CA GLN A 118 -8.45 7.33 -5.40
C GLN A 118 -9.08 8.26 -4.34
N VAL A 119 -9.77 9.30 -4.75
CA VAL A 119 -10.55 10.20 -3.88
C VAL A 119 -12.04 10.21 -4.24
N CYS A 120 -12.52 9.14 -4.83
CA CYS A 120 -13.93 8.98 -5.19
C CYS A 120 -14.81 9.00 -3.93
N PRO A 121 -15.84 9.87 -3.84
CA PRO A 121 -16.72 9.90 -2.67
C PRO A 121 -17.58 8.65 -2.51
N ALA A 122 -17.76 7.87 -3.58
CA ALA A 122 -18.47 6.59 -3.60
C ALA A 122 -17.49 5.42 -3.81
N GLN A 123 -16.31 5.52 -3.21
CA GLN A 123 -15.29 4.47 -3.29
C GLN A 123 -15.71 3.20 -2.56
N TRP A 124 -15.24 2.08 -3.06
CA TRP A 124 -15.28 0.79 -2.37
C TRP A 124 -13.85 0.32 -2.12
N GLN A 125 -13.58 -0.15 -0.91
CA GLN A 125 -12.26 -0.57 -0.50
C GLN A 125 -12.32 -2.02 0.02
N PRO A 126 -11.73 -3.00 -0.69
CA PRO A 126 -11.60 -4.36 -0.17
C PRO A 126 -10.84 -4.35 1.15
N GLY A 127 -11.32 -5.10 2.14
CA GLY A 127 -10.70 -5.16 3.46
C GLY A 127 -11.00 -4.00 4.40
N PHE A 128 -11.85 -3.03 3.98
CA PHE A 128 -12.33 -1.91 4.79
C PHE A 128 -13.86 -1.80 4.76
N ASN A 129 -14.45 -1.16 3.77
CA ASN A 129 -15.90 -1.06 3.68
C ASN A 129 -16.55 -2.24 2.95
N GLY A 130 -15.78 -3.26 2.56
CA GLY A 130 -16.22 -4.54 2.03
C GLY A 130 -15.22 -5.65 2.36
N PRO A 131 -15.60 -6.94 2.18
CA PRO A 131 -14.71 -8.06 2.41
C PRO A 131 -13.42 -7.97 1.60
N GLY A 132 -12.30 -8.31 2.23
CA GLY A 132 -10.96 -8.21 1.69
C GLY A 132 -10.39 -9.50 1.13
N SER A 133 -9.10 -9.47 0.88
CA SER A 133 -8.33 -10.48 0.15
C SER A 133 -7.57 -11.48 1.03
N PHE A 134 -7.69 -11.43 2.37
CA PHE A 134 -7.20 -12.53 3.21
C PHE A 134 -8.15 -13.72 3.08
N ALA A 135 -8.37 -14.13 1.85
CA ALA A 135 -9.30 -15.16 1.42
C ALA A 135 -8.86 -15.76 0.08
N GLU A 136 -9.43 -16.91 -0.28
CA GLU A 136 -9.16 -17.52 -1.58
C GLU A 136 -9.79 -16.75 -2.74
N PHE A 137 -10.89 -16.02 -2.48
CA PHE A 137 -11.58 -15.21 -3.47
C PHE A 137 -12.03 -13.87 -2.88
N VAL A 138 -12.03 -12.84 -3.71
CA VAL A 138 -12.52 -11.50 -3.37
C VAL A 138 -13.37 -10.96 -4.52
N ALA A 139 -14.51 -10.34 -4.20
CA ALA A 139 -15.34 -9.65 -5.19
C ALA A 139 -14.97 -8.17 -5.23
N ILE A 140 -14.90 -7.60 -6.43
CA ILE A 140 -14.71 -6.17 -6.66
C ILE A 140 -15.84 -5.62 -7.53
N PRO A 141 -16.34 -4.42 -7.26
CA PRO A 141 -17.32 -3.77 -8.12
C PRO A 141 -16.64 -3.11 -9.33
N ARG A 142 -17.41 -2.85 -10.38
CA ARG A 142 -16.97 -2.08 -11.55
C ARG A 142 -15.64 -2.58 -12.10
N ALA A 143 -15.60 -3.87 -12.40
CA ALA A 143 -14.38 -4.59 -12.77
C ALA A 143 -13.63 -3.93 -13.94
N ASP A 144 -14.35 -3.50 -14.99
CA ASP A 144 -13.76 -2.84 -16.15
C ASP A 144 -13.05 -1.50 -15.83
N PHE A 145 -13.38 -0.89 -14.70
CA PHE A 145 -12.79 0.36 -14.25
C PHE A 145 -11.66 0.15 -13.23
N ASN A 146 -11.77 -0.86 -12.37
CA ASN A 146 -10.90 -1.02 -11.22
C ASN A 146 -9.88 -2.16 -11.34
N ALA A 147 -10.13 -3.19 -12.16
CA ALA A 147 -9.16 -4.26 -12.39
C ALA A 147 -8.11 -3.82 -13.42
N VAL A 148 -6.85 -3.85 -13.01
CA VAL A 148 -5.71 -3.52 -13.87
C VAL A 148 -5.06 -4.81 -14.36
N SER A 149 -4.83 -4.93 -15.67
CA SER A 149 -4.11 -6.06 -16.24
C SER A 149 -2.69 -6.14 -15.64
N LEU A 150 -2.34 -7.30 -15.10
CA LEU A 150 -1.00 -7.58 -14.59
C LEU A 150 -0.20 -8.31 -15.67
N PRO A 151 0.89 -7.73 -16.17
CA PRO A 151 1.78 -8.36 -17.14
C PRO A 151 2.29 -9.73 -16.71
N THR A 152 2.57 -10.61 -17.65
CA THR A 152 3.03 -11.99 -17.38
C THR A 152 4.42 -12.03 -16.73
N GLU A 153 5.23 -11.03 -17.02
CA GLU A 153 6.58 -10.84 -16.51
C GLU A 153 6.59 -10.45 -15.02
N ILE A 154 5.51 -9.87 -14.52
CA ILE A 154 5.37 -9.49 -13.12
C ILE A 154 4.73 -10.64 -12.34
N ALA A 155 5.46 -11.20 -11.38
CA ALA A 155 4.95 -12.25 -10.50
C ALA A 155 3.79 -11.75 -9.63
N PHE A 156 2.88 -12.64 -9.23
CA PHE A 156 1.69 -12.26 -8.46
C PHE A 156 2.01 -11.68 -7.08
N ASP A 157 3.06 -12.14 -6.42
CA ASP A 157 3.52 -11.63 -5.13
C ASP A 157 4.03 -10.18 -5.25
N VAL A 158 4.75 -9.88 -6.33
CA VAL A 158 5.13 -8.50 -6.69
C VAL A 158 3.86 -7.70 -6.98
N GLY A 159 2.97 -8.20 -7.82
CA GLY A 159 1.69 -7.55 -8.14
C GLY A 159 0.85 -7.24 -6.89
N ALA A 160 0.81 -8.15 -5.92
CA ALA A 160 0.10 -7.96 -4.66
C ALA A 160 0.70 -6.80 -3.83
N SER A 161 2.01 -6.57 -3.87
CA SER A 161 2.65 -5.47 -3.14
C SER A 161 2.36 -4.08 -3.72
N LEU A 162 1.78 -4.01 -4.93
CA LEU A 162 1.51 -2.76 -5.64
C LEU A 162 0.20 -2.09 -5.25
N GLY A 163 -0.78 -2.84 -4.72
CA GLY A 163 -2.17 -2.38 -4.57
C GLY A 163 -2.36 -1.17 -3.65
N CYS A 164 -1.51 -1.00 -2.64
CA CYS A 164 -1.58 0.10 -1.67
C CYS A 164 -0.23 0.80 -1.51
N ARG A 165 0.72 0.20 -0.81
CA ARG A 165 1.97 0.86 -0.37
C ARG A 165 2.79 1.41 -1.52
N PHE A 166 3.06 0.59 -2.54
CA PHE A 166 3.91 0.99 -3.65
C PHE A 166 3.22 2.02 -4.54
N ALA A 167 1.95 1.79 -4.91
CA ALA A 167 1.18 2.74 -5.71
C ALA A 167 0.99 4.10 -5.01
N THR A 168 0.76 4.10 -3.69
CA THR A 168 0.66 5.33 -2.90
C THR A 168 1.97 6.10 -2.90
N ALA A 169 3.11 5.42 -2.71
CA ALA A 169 4.42 6.03 -2.79
C ALA A 169 4.73 6.55 -4.20
N TYR A 170 4.40 5.76 -5.24
CA TYR A 170 4.60 6.15 -6.63
C TYR A 170 3.87 7.45 -6.96
N ARG A 171 2.58 7.52 -6.65
CA ARG A 171 1.81 8.74 -6.84
C ARG A 171 2.33 9.90 -5.97
N GLY A 172 2.68 9.62 -4.71
CA GLY A 172 3.22 10.61 -3.79
C GLY A 172 4.50 11.27 -4.29
N ILE A 173 5.41 10.52 -4.89
CA ILE A 173 6.68 11.01 -5.43
C ILE A 173 6.51 11.63 -6.82
N VAL A 174 5.88 10.89 -7.73
CA VAL A 174 5.89 11.25 -9.16
C VAL A 174 4.84 12.30 -9.49
N ASP A 175 3.60 12.15 -8.98
CA ASP A 175 2.51 13.04 -9.36
C ASP A 175 2.33 14.20 -8.36
N VAL A 176 2.28 13.93 -7.07
CA VAL A 176 1.99 14.93 -6.04
C VAL A 176 3.24 15.73 -5.67
N GLY A 177 4.33 15.05 -5.35
CA GLY A 177 5.63 15.63 -5.07
C GLY A 177 6.29 16.19 -6.32
N ALA A 178 5.95 15.67 -7.49
CA ALA A 178 6.53 16.04 -8.80
C ALA A 178 8.07 16.15 -8.74
N VAL A 179 8.69 15.12 -8.16
CA VAL A 179 10.13 15.07 -7.92
C VAL A 179 10.90 15.15 -9.23
N GLN A 180 11.94 15.99 -9.26
CA GLN A 180 12.78 16.22 -10.43
C GLN A 180 14.19 15.67 -10.22
N PRO A 181 14.91 15.30 -11.30
CA PRO A 181 16.31 14.92 -11.21
C PRO A 181 17.16 15.96 -10.51
N GLY A 182 18.04 15.51 -9.61
CA GLY A 182 18.95 16.37 -8.84
C GLY A 182 18.35 17.00 -7.59
N GLU A 183 17.03 16.94 -7.38
CA GLU A 183 16.41 17.42 -6.14
C GLU A 183 16.79 16.56 -4.93
N PHE A 184 16.86 17.17 -3.77
CA PHE A 184 16.97 16.46 -2.50
C PHE A 184 15.57 16.10 -1.98
N VAL A 185 15.37 14.82 -1.68
CA VAL A 185 14.13 14.29 -1.12
C VAL A 185 14.39 13.68 0.25
N ALA A 186 13.76 14.21 1.31
CA ALA A 186 13.81 13.58 2.64
C ALA A 186 12.56 12.68 2.84
N VAL A 187 12.78 11.42 3.19
CA VAL A 187 11.72 10.44 3.47
C VAL A 187 11.74 10.09 4.95
N PHE A 188 10.67 10.42 5.66
CA PHE A 188 10.48 10.17 7.08
C PHE A 188 9.65 8.90 7.30
N GLY A 189 10.27 7.92 7.93
CA GLY A 189 9.74 6.56 8.08
C GLY A 189 10.11 5.66 6.90
N CYS A 190 10.94 4.64 7.13
CA CYS A 190 11.41 3.68 6.14
C CYS A 190 10.70 2.32 6.25
N GLY A 191 9.38 2.34 6.51
CA GLY A 191 8.50 1.19 6.36
C GLY A 191 8.16 0.92 4.89
N GLY A 192 7.12 0.13 4.62
CA GLY A 192 6.77 -0.27 3.25
C GLY A 192 6.52 0.90 2.28
N ILE A 193 5.86 1.97 2.73
CA ILE A 193 5.65 3.19 1.91
C ILE A 193 6.97 3.94 1.75
N GLY A 194 7.74 4.12 2.84
CA GLY A 194 8.97 4.90 2.79
C GLY A 194 10.06 4.25 1.95
N LEU A 195 10.25 2.94 2.05
CA LEU A 195 11.19 2.21 1.19
C LEU A 195 10.83 2.30 -0.29
N ALA A 196 9.51 2.19 -0.60
CA ALA A 196 9.03 2.42 -1.95
C ALA A 196 9.30 3.86 -2.41
N ALA A 197 9.04 4.87 -1.55
CA ALA A 197 9.30 6.27 -1.84
C ALA A 197 10.80 6.54 -2.10
N VAL A 198 11.70 5.93 -1.33
CA VAL A 198 13.15 6.00 -1.55
C VAL A 198 13.52 5.45 -2.93
N MET A 199 13.07 4.23 -3.26
CA MET A 199 13.36 3.60 -4.56
C MET A 199 12.85 4.47 -5.72
N ILE A 200 11.61 4.93 -5.63
CA ILE A 200 10.96 5.72 -6.69
C ILE A 200 11.63 7.09 -6.85
N ALA A 201 11.93 7.80 -5.76
CA ALA A 201 12.62 9.08 -5.82
C ALA A 201 14.03 8.93 -6.43
N THR A 202 14.75 7.87 -6.05
CA THR A 202 16.06 7.55 -6.64
C THR A 202 15.94 7.29 -8.15
N SER A 203 14.93 6.53 -8.59
CA SER A 203 14.69 6.27 -10.02
C SER A 203 14.33 7.56 -10.81
N CYS A 204 13.73 8.55 -10.14
CA CYS A 204 13.52 9.88 -10.70
C CYS A 204 14.82 10.72 -10.80
N GLY A 205 15.97 10.19 -10.37
CA GLY A 205 17.25 10.91 -10.34
C GLY A 205 17.41 11.87 -9.16
N ALA A 206 16.60 11.74 -8.11
CA ALA A 206 16.72 12.53 -6.91
C ALA A 206 17.81 11.98 -5.96
N ARG A 207 18.32 12.84 -5.08
CA ARG A 207 19.22 12.52 -3.98
C ARG A 207 18.43 12.33 -2.69
N VAL A 208 18.40 11.12 -2.16
CA VAL A 208 17.45 10.77 -1.09
C VAL A 208 18.13 10.76 0.27
N VAL A 209 17.51 11.42 1.25
CA VAL A 209 17.81 11.38 2.67
C VAL A 209 16.74 10.55 3.37
N ALA A 210 17.08 9.36 3.84
CA ALA A 210 16.18 8.50 4.59
C ALA A 210 16.27 8.79 6.10
N VAL A 211 15.15 8.89 6.78
CA VAL A 211 15.05 9.16 8.23
C VAL A 211 14.20 8.10 8.89
N ASP A 212 14.74 7.37 9.85
CA ASP A 212 14.02 6.34 10.62
C ASP A 212 14.70 6.14 11.98
N VAL A 213 14.01 5.52 12.93
CA VAL A 213 14.57 5.09 14.21
C VAL A 213 15.26 3.72 14.09
N SER A 214 14.81 2.86 13.19
CA SER A 214 15.34 1.51 12.98
C SER A 214 16.59 1.52 12.09
N ARG A 215 17.70 1.05 12.63
CA ARG A 215 18.96 0.88 11.87
C ARG A 215 18.80 -0.12 10.71
N GLU A 216 17.96 -1.15 10.89
CA GLU A 216 17.68 -2.13 9.86
C GLU A 216 16.86 -1.52 8.70
N ALA A 217 15.83 -0.73 9.01
CA ALA A 217 15.07 0.01 8.00
C ALA A 217 15.95 1.00 7.21
N LEU A 218 16.87 1.69 7.90
CA LEU A 218 17.85 2.58 7.27
C LEU A 218 18.85 1.83 6.36
N ALA A 219 19.26 0.62 6.74
CA ALA A 219 20.10 -0.22 5.88
C ALA A 219 19.37 -0.61 4.59
N LEU A 220 18.08 -0.99 4.68
CA LEU A 220 17.23 -1.26 3.52
C LEU A 220 17.00 -0.01 2.66
N ALA A 221 16.84 1.17 3.29
CA ALA A 221 16.71 2.42 2.56
C ALA A 221 17.99 2.74 1.75
N ARG A 222 19.18 2.53 2.33
CA ARG A 222 20.46 2.65 1.59
C ARG A 222 20.54 1.66 0.43
N ALA A 223 20.17 0.40 0.66
CA ALA A 223 20.14 -0.62 -0.40
C ALA A 223 19.11 -0.27 -1.51
N SER A 224 18.12 0.57 -1.19
CA SER A 224 17.09 1.06 -2.14
C SER A 224 17.49 2.38 -2.84
N GLY A 225 18.67 2.92 -2.55
CA GLY A 225 19.21 4.09 -3.21
C GLY A 225 19.29 5.37 -2.37
N ALA A 226 18.98 5.33 -1.08
CA ALA A 226 19.17 6.48 -0.22
C ALA A 226 20.66 6.84 -0.12
N GLU A 227 21.02 8.07 -0.47
CA GLU A 227 22.38 8.58 -0.38
C GLU A 227 22.78 8.84 1.07
N PHE A 228 21.86 9.33 1.87
CA PHE A 228 22.05 9.59 3.30
C PHE A 228 21.00 8.83 4.12
N ALA A 229 21.40 8.40 5.32
CA ALA A 229 20.51 7.75 6.28
C ALA A 229 20.77 8.34 7.67
N ILE A 230 19.72 8.87 8.29
CA ILE A 230 19.73 9.56 9.57
C ILE A 230 18.91 8.76 10.57
N ASN A 231 19.52 8.43 11.72
CA ASN A 231 18.80 7.74 12.80
C ASN A 231 18.18 8.77 13.74
N ALA A 232 16.86 8.84 13.75
CA ALA A 232 16.11 9.82 14.52
C ALA A 232 16.09 9.60 16.04
N GLU A 233 16.61 8.46 16.55
CA GLU A 233 16.85 8.25 17.98
C GLU A 233 18.21 8.78 18.43
N ALA A 234 19.22 8.72 17.54
CA ALA A 234 20.59 9.06 17.87
C ALA A 234 20.93 10.50 17.49
N ASP A 235 20.26 11.07 16.49
CA ASP A 235 20.60 12.34 15.85
C ASP A 235 19.51 13.39 16.09
N ASN A 236 19.92 14.65 16.19
CA ASN A 236 18.99 15.77 15.96
C ASN A 236 18.68 15.84 14.46
N VAL A 237 17.49 15.39 14.07
CA VAL A 237 17.11 15.24 12.67
C VAL A 237 17.23 16.55 11.88
N ASP A 238 16.83 17.68 12.46
CA ASP A 238 16.87 18.98 11.79
C ASP A 238 18.34 19.40 11.52
N GLU A 239 19.26 19.16 12.47
CA GLU A 239 20.69 19.45 12.34
C GLU A 239 21.38 18.47 11.39
N ALA A 240 21.05 17.18 11.49
CA ALA A 240 21.63 16.15 10.63
C ALA A 240 21.28 16.37 9.15
N ILE A 241 20.02 16.72 8.85
CA ILE A 241 19.61 17.07 7.48
C ILE A 241 20.33 18.32 6.99
N ARG A 242 20.47 19.36 7.82
CA ARG A 242 21.21 20.57 7.43
C ARG A 242 22.71 20.33 7.27
N GLY A 243 23.26 19.36 7.98
CA GLY A 243 24.64 18.93 7.83
C GLY A 243 24.95 18.34 6.44
N VAL A 244 23.97 17.67 5.82
CA VAL A 244 24.10 17.07 4.47
C VAL A 244 23.48 17.94 3.38
N VAL A 245 22.44 18.72 3.70
CA VAL A 245 21.75 19.65 2.79
C VAL A 245 21.59 21.01 3.48
N PRO A 246 22.60 21.88 3.47
CA PRO A 246 22.59 23.13 4.26
C PRO A 246 21.43 24.06 3.97
N THR A 247 20.91 24.08 2.74
CA THR A 247 19.77 24.90 2.30
C THR A 247 18.43 24.31 2.71
N GLY A 248 18.39 23.05 3.16
CA GLY A 248 17.19 22.24 3.30
C GLY A 248 16.82 21.47 2.02
N VAL A 249 15.95 20.46 2.14
CA VAL A 249 15.57 19.59 1.02
C VAL A 249 14.48 20.23 0.15
N ASP A 250 14.40 19.82 -1.10
CA ASP A 250 13.38 20.30 -2.06
C ASP A 250 12.01 19.71 -1.77
N VAL A 251 11.99 18.43 -1.44
CA VAL A 251 10.78 17.67 -1.13
C VAL A 251 10.96 16.92 0.19
N SER A 252 9.95 16.94 1.04
CA SER A 252 9.88 16.03 2.19
C SER A 252 8.63 15.16 2.10
N VAL A 253 8.77 13.89 2.47
CA VAL A 253 7.70 12.90 2.48
C VAL A 253 7.57 12.35 3.89
N ASP A 254 6.40 12.52 4.52
CA ASP A 254 6.09 11.79 5.74
C ASP A 254 5.34 10.51 5.39
N ALA A 255 6.04 9.38 5.46
CA ALA A 255 5.51 8.04 5.21
C ALA A 255 5.13 7.30 6.52
N PHE A 256 5.41 7.88 7.67
CA PHE A 256 5.11 7.30 8.98
C PHE A 256 3.78 7.80 9.55
N GLY A 257 3.57 9.12 9.60
CA GLY A 257 2.35 9.74 10.12
C GLY A 257 2.36 9.89 11.64
N SER A 258 3.13 10.86 12.13
CA SER A 258 3.08 11.34 13.51
C SER A 258 3.26 12.85 13.58
N ALA A 259 2.87 13.46 14.71
CA ALA A 259 3.10 14.89 14.93
C ALA A 259 4.60 15.25 14.85
N ALA A 260 5.46 14.36 15.34
CA ALA A 260 6.91 14.56 15.32
C ALA A 260 7.47 14.50 13.90
N THR A 261 7.10 13.44 13.12
CA THR A 261 7.64 13.26 11.76
C THR A 261 7.11 14.29 10.79
N SER A 262 5.82 14.63 10.82
CA SER A 262 5.26 15.67 9.95
C SER A 262 5.83 17.06 10.23
N GLY A 263 6.04 17.38 11.53
CA GLY A 263 6.69 18.63 11.91
C GLY A 263 8.15 18.71 11.46
N ALA A 264 8.93 17.67 11.70
CA ALA A 264 10.35 17.60 11.27
C ALA A 264 10.45 17.62 9.73
N ALA A 265 9.56 16.91 9.03
CA ALA A 265 9.51 16.90 7.57
C ALA A 265 9.31 18.31 6.99
N VAL A 266 8.39 19.09 7.55
CA VAL A 266 8.17 20.49 7.12
C VAL A 266 9.37 21.38 7.45
N ARG A 267 9.97 21.24 8.64
CA ARG A 267 11.15 22.06 9.04
C ARG A 267 12.41 21.76 8.20
N SER A 268 12.53 20.53 7.68
CA SER A 268 13.67 20.13 6.83
C SER A 268 13.69 20.79 5.46
N LEU A 269 12.57 21.34 5.00
CA LEU A 269 12.42 21.94 3.67
C LEU A 269 13.22 23.25 3.51
N ARG A 270 13.70 23.47 2.29
CA ARG A 270 14.15 24.80 1.85
C ARG A 270 12.98 25.77 1.66
N VAL A 271 13.30 27.04 1.40
CA VAL A 271 12.30 28.02 0.93
C VAL A 271 11.62 27.51 -0.34
N GLN A 272 10.28 27.65 -0.39
CA GLN A 272 9.43 27.16 -1.48
C GLN A 272 9.50 25.64 -1.73
N GLY A 273 9.90 24.86 -0.72
CA GLY A 273 9.89 23.39 -0.77
C GLY A 273 8.47 22.82 -0.76
N ARG A 274 8.38 21.49 -0.97
CA ARG A 274 7.12 20.73 -1.03
C ARG A 274 7.11 19.64 0.05
N HIS A 275 6.08 19.66 0.88
CA HIS A 275 5.81 18.57 1.82
C HIS A 275 4.72 17.66 1.27
N VAL A 276 4.95 16.34 1.22
CA VAL A 276 3.96 15.33 0.84
C VAL A 276 3.62 14.48 2.06
N GLN A 277 2.40 14.65 2.58
CA GLN A 277 1.88 13.83 3.68
C GLN A 277 1.20 12.58 3.11
N ILE A 278 1.75 11.40 3.42
CA ILE A 278 1.20 10.08 3.07
C ILE A 278 0.80 9.33 4.33
N GLY A 279 1.66 9.36 5.36
CA GLY A 279 1.40 8.70 6.64
C GLY A 279 0.14 9.26 7.29
N LEU A 280 -0.72 8.37 7.79
CA LEU A 280 -1.98 8.75 8.40
C LEU A 280 -1.77 9.48 9.73
N LEU A 281 -2.50 10.57 9.91
CA LEU A 281 -2.50 11.41 11.10
C LEU A 281 -3.91 11.40 11.73
N PRO A 282 -4.38 10.26 12.28
CA PRO A 282 -5.74 10.20 12.82
C PRO A 282 -5.86 11.06 14.08
N PRO A 283 -6.98 11.77 14.28
CA PRO A 283 -7.21 12.63 15.44
C PRO A 283 -6.96 11.93 16.78
N ALA A 284 -7.28 10.64 16.89
CA ALA A 284 -7.03 9.83 18.08
C ALA A 284 -5.54 9.75 18.47
N LYS A 285 -4.61 9.91 17.51
CA LYS A 285 -3.16 9.87 17.76
C LYS A 285 -2.55 11.24 17.97
N ILE A 286 -3.10 12.27 17.33
CA ILE A 286 -2.50 13.62 17.34
C ILE A 286 -3.25 14.59 18.24
N GLY A 287 -4.49 14.25 18.69
CA GLY A 287 -5.35 15.18 19.42
C GLY A 287 -5.65 16.45 18.61
N ASP A 288 -5.95 17.53 19.30
CA ASP A 288 -6.20 18.85 18.68
C ASP A 288 -4.91 19.64 18.40
N HIS A 289 -3.75 19.00 18.52
CA HIS A 289 -2.47 19.70 18.32
C HIS A 289 -2.15 19.86 16.84
N ALA A 290 -1.76 21.07 16.46
CA ALA A 290 -1.24 21.37 15.13
C ALA A 290 0.09 20.60 14.91
N THR A 291 0.08 19.64 14.00
CA THR A 291 1.27 18.85 13.65
C THR A 291 2.15 19.56 12.64
N ILE A 292 1.55 20.40 11.81
CA ILE A 292 2.23 21.19 10.78
C ILE A 292 2.61 22.56 11.34
N PRO A 293 3.89 22.94 11.36
CA PRO A 293 4.32 24.26 11.86
C PRO A 293 3.97 25.38 10.86
N MET A 294 2.73 25.86 10.93
CA MET A 294 2.18 26.84 9.96
C MET A 294 2.98 28.13 9.87
N HIS A 295 3.63 28.57 10.95
CA HIS A 295 4.55 29.72 10.91
C HIS A 295 5.73 29.49 9.95
N THR A 296 6.28 28.25 9.91
CA THR A 296 7.34 27.85 8.97
C THR A 296 6.80 27.79 7.55
N VAL A 297 5.58 27.22 7.38
CA VAL A 297 4.90 27.13 6.07
C VAL A 297 4.73 28.53 5.47
N ILE A 298 4.23 29.48 6.25
CA ILE A 298 4.04 30.88 5.81
C ILE A 298 5.39 31.56 5.54
N GLY A 299 6.32 31.48 6.50
CA GLY A 299 7.59 32.18 6.41
C GLY A 299 8.54 31.71 5.29
N ARG A 300 8.34 30.48 4.80
CA ARG A 300 9.13 29.89 3.71
C ARG A 300 8.31 29.60 2.45
N GLU A 301 7.03 29.98 2.40
CA GLU A 301 6.10 29.69 1.27
C GLU A 301 6.09 28.20 0.89
N ILE A 302 6.03 27.31 1.88
CA ILE A 302 6.04 25.86 1.68
C ILE A 302 4.68 25.40 1.14
N ARG A 303 4.70 24.49 0.18
CA ARG A 303 3.49 23.77 -0.25
C ARG A 303 3.30 22.52 0.60
N VAL A 304 2.13 22.37 1.21
CA VAL A 304 1.73 21.19 1.97
C VAL A 304 0.69 20.43 1.15
N LEU A 305 1.01 19.18 0.80
CA LEU A 305 0.27 18.37 -0.15
C LEU A 305 -0.10 17.02 0.51
N GLY A 306 -1.38 16.63 0.44
CA GLY A 306 -1.83 15.30 0.83
C GLY A 306 -1.78 14.32 -0.35
N SER A 307 -1.41 13.07 -0.09
CA SER A 307 -1.44 12.00 -1.10
C SER A 307 -2.13 10.76 -0.53
N HIS A 308 -3.12 10.22 -1.27
CA HIS A 308 -3.90 9.05 -0.87
C HIS A 308 -4.05 8.08 -2.04
N GLY A 309 -3.44 6.90 -1.96
CA GLY A 309 -3.56 5.86 -2.99
C GLY A 309 -3.17 6.31 -4.39
N MET A 310 -3.57 5.50 -5.36
CA MET A 310 -3.43 5.77 -6.80
C MET A 310 -4.61 5.16 -7.57
N ALA A 311 -5.15 5.89 -8.54
CA ALA A 311 -6.24 5.40 -9.38
C ALA A 311 -5.78 4.27 -10.30
N ALA A 312 -6.67 3.28 -10.56
CA ALA A 312 -6.38 2.15 -11.46
C ALA A 312 -5.82 2.59 -12.83
N GLY A 313 -6.37 3.68 -13.39
CA GLY A 313 -5.92 4.22 -14.68
C GLY A 313 -4.48 4.75 -14.70
N ALA A 314 -3.84 4.97 -13.54
CA ALA A 314 -2.45 5.40 -13.44
C ALA A 314 -1.45 4.24 -13.29
N PHE A 315 -1.93 3.01 -12.98
CA PHE A 315 -1.08 1.83 -12.83
C PHE A 315 -0.23 1.48 -14.05
N PRO A 316 -0.73 1.60 -15.31
CA PRO A 316 0.06 1.20 -16.48
C PRO A 316 1.44 1.84 -16.55
N ARG A 317 1.58 3.12 -16.13
CA ARG A 317 2.91 3.78 -16.11
C ARG A 317 3.83 3.13 -15.07
N MET A 318 3.34 2.91 -13.87
CA MET A 318 4.10 2.24 -12.81
C MET A 318 4.49 0.80 -13.21
N LEU A 319 3.58 0.06 -13.84
CA LEU A 319 3.85 -1.30 -14.33
C LEU A 319 4.93 -1.30 -15.42
N ALA A 320 4.90 -0.33 -16.34
CA ALA A 320 5.94 -0.19 -17.37
C ALA A 320 7.33 0.09 -16.77
N ASP A 321 7.41 0.91 -15.69
CA ASP A 321 8.67 1.16 -14.99
C ASP A 321 9.19 -0.12 -14.29
N ILE A 322 8.29 -1.00 -13.84
CA ILE A 322 8.65 -2.30 -13.25
C ILE A 322 9.08 -3.28 -14.35
N GLU A 323 8.36 -3.38 -15.46
CA GLU A 323 8.70 -4.26 -16.60
C GLU A 323 10.05 -3.89 -17.22
N SER A 324 10.38 -2.61 -17.29
CA SER A 324 11.68 -2.13 -17.78
C SER A 324 12.84 -2.38 -16.82
N GLY A 325 12.55 -2.82 -15.57
CA GLY A 325 13.55 -2.96 -14.52
C GLY A 325 14.02 -1.64 -13.90
N THR A 326 13.38 -0.52 -14.23
CA THR A 326 13.64 0.78 -13.58
C THR A 326 13.24 0.75 -12.11
N LEU A 327 12.18 0.01 -11.77
CA LEU A 327 11.72 -0.22 -10.41
C LEU A 327 11.66 -1.73 -10.11
N ASP A 328 12.12 -2.13 -8.93
CA ASP A 328 12.09 -3.52 -8.46
C ASP A 328 11.43 -3.63 -7.07
N PRO A 329 10.09 -3.56 -6.99
CA PRO A 329 9.37 -3.71 -5.73
C PRO A 329 9.50 -5.11 -5.11
N GLY A 330 9.88 -6.12 -5.88
CA GLY A 330 10.13 -7.47 -5.40
C GLY A 330 11.21 -7.55 -4.33
N ARG A 331 12.17 -6.63 -4.34
CA ARG A 331 13.24 -6.52 -3.33
C ARG A 331 12.74 -6.26 -1.91
N PHE A 332 11.53 -5.75 -1.77
CA PHE A 332 10.94 -5.50 -0.46
C PHE A 332 10.19 -6.70 0.12
N ILE A 333 9.95 -7.75 -0.67
CA ILE A 333 9.26 -8.95 -0.18
C ILE A 333 10.23 -9.75 0.68
N SER A 334 10.06 -9.63 2.00
CA SER A 334 10.91 -10.27 3.00
C SER A 334 10.39 -11.64 3.43
N ARG A 335 9.08 -11.87 3.31
CA ARG A 335 8.44 -13.09 3.80
C ARG A 335 7.24 -13.49 2.92
N ARG A 336 7.08 -14.80 2.70
CA ARG A 336 5.88 -15.41 2.11
C ARG A 336 5.30 -16.39 3.13
N ILE A 337 3.99 -16.31 3.34
CA ILE A 337 3.27 -17.13 4.31
C ILE A 337 1.99 -17.70 3.68
N THR A 338 1.45 -18.73 4.28
CA THR A 338 0.17 -19.32 3.90
C THR A 338 -1.01 -18.50 4.50
N LEU A 339 -2.22 -18.80 4.04
CA LEU A 339 -3.44 -18.21 4.63
C LEU A 339 -3.64 -18.65 6.08
N ASP A 340 -3.20 -19.87 6.44
CA ASP A 340 -3.27 -20.41 7.80
C ASP A 340 -2.37 -19.66 8.79
N GLU A 341 -1.25 -19.12 8.33
CA GLU A 341 -0.33 -18.32 9.14
C GLU A 341 -0.75 -16.85 9.28
N ALA A 342 -1.67 -16.37 8.42
CA ALA A 342 -2.04 -14.96 8.37
C ALA A 342 -2.67 -14.42 9.68
N PRO A 343 -3.49 -15.18 10.45
CA PRO A 343 -3.98 -14.72 11.75
C PRO A 343 -2.85 -14.37 12.72
N ALA A 344 -1.87 -15.27 12.87
CA ALA A 344 -0.73 -15.06 13.75
C ALA A 344 0.15 -13.89 13.27
N ALA A 345 0.36 -13.76 11.95
CA ALA A 345 1.13 -12.67 11.37
C ALA A 345 0.46 -11.30 11.58
N LEU A 346 -0.88 -11.22 11.47
CA LEU A 346 -1.63 -9.99 11.75
C LEU A 346 -1.51 -9.58 13.23
N MET A 347 -1.65 -10.53 14.16
CA MET A 347 -1.51 -10.27 15.60
C MET A 347 -0.10 -9.82 15.97
N ALA A 348 0.93 -10.43 15.40
CA ALA A 348 2.33 -10.10 15.64
C ALA A 348 2.70 -8.66 15.26
N MET A 349 1.91 -8.00 14.41
CA MET A 349 2.12 -6.58 14.10
C MET A 349 1.89 -5.66 15.31
N SER A 350 1.28 -6.14 16.39
CA SER A 350 1.15 -5.38 17.65
C SER A 350 2.50 -5.13 18.32
N ASP A 351 3.45 -6.06 18.18
CA ASP A 351 4.80 -5.98 18.77
C ASP A 351 5.79 -5.22 17.88
N GLY A 352 5.31 -4.69 16.77
CA GLY A 352 6.10 -4.02 15.73
C GLY A 352 5.94 -4.70 14.37
N SER A 353 6.45 -4.06 13.33
CA SER A 353 6.49 -4.66 11.99
C SER A 353 7.94 -4.95 11.63
N ALA A 354 8.23 -6.18 11.22
CA ALA A 354 9.51 -6.48 10.58
C ALA A 354 9.67 -5.62 9.31
N PRO A 355 10.87 -5.15 9.00
CA PRO A 355 11.12 -4.44 7.77
C PRO A 355 10.76 -5.26 6.52
N GLY A 356 10.28 -4.59 5.49
CA GLY A 356 9.88 -5.23 4.24
C GLY A 356 8.38 -5.54 4.17
N VAL A 357 8.05 -6.43 3.25
CA VAL A 357 6.67 -6.79 2.87
C VAL A 357 6.45 -8.28 3.11
N THR A 358 5.43 -8.62 3.89
CA THR A 358 4.94 -9.99 4.02
C THR A 358 3.83 -10.21 2.99
N ILE A 359 3.95 -11.29 2.22
CA ILE A 359 2.93 -11.72 1.25
C ILE A 359 2.28 -13.01 1.77
N ILE A 360 0.96 -13.04 1.75
CA ILE A 360 0.13 -14.21 2.03
C ILE A 360 -0.21 -14.89 0.69
N LEU A 361 -0.07 -16.20 0.61
CA LEU A 361 -0.38 -17.02 -0.56
C LEU A 361 -1.59 -17.92 -0.24
N PRO A 362 -2.83 -17.50 -0.54
CA PRO A 362 -4.04 -18.21 -0.09
C PRO A 362 -4.21 -19.63 -0.64
N GLY A 363 -3.62 -19.91 -1.80
CA GLY A 363 -3.67 -21.23 -2.45
C GLY A 363 -2.48 -22.14 -2.14
N ALA A 364 -1.51 -21.72 -1.31
CA ALA A 364 -0.39 -22.56 -0.90
C ALA A 364 -0.82 -23.50 0.24
N GLU A 365 -0.44 -24.77 0.15
CA GLU A 365 -0.58 -25.73 1.24
C GLU A 365 0.59 -25.58 2.22
N VAL A 366 0.33 -25.84 3.51
CA VAL A 366 1.38 -25.98 4.52
C VAL A 366 2.16 -27.25 4.19
N GLY A 367 3.39 -27.12 3.72
CA GLY A 367 4.31 -28.23 3.48
C GLY A 367 4.93 -28.78 4.78
#